data_32e17773391a1faf50e227c2795b20e2
#
_entry.id   32e17773391a1faf50e227c2795b20e2
#
_cell.length_a   1.000
_cell.length_b   1.000
_cell.length_c   1.000
_cell.angle_alpha   90.00
_cell.angle_beta   90.00
_cell.angle_gamma   90.00
#
_symmetry.space_group_name_H-M   'P 1'
#
loop_
_entity.id
_entity.type
_entity.pdbx_description
1 polymer ?
#
loop_
_entity_poly.entity_id
_entity_poly.type
_entity_poly.pdbx_seq_one_letter_code
_entity_poly.pdbx_strand_id
1 'polypeptide(L)'
;STSFVISWWIWAQSAAGLSADAPLQLQIFKAVGLGLWMAAGWFWFARVPPRHAMWSILIGATLVRALLLTVDPLLSDDLWRYLWDGEVQRQGYSPYGVAPADEALDDVAASADWQGVRDRINHPQIPTVYPPAAQFAFRFFAFGADSWRCWMIMADLAVGVLLCRLLLRKGWDLRRSIFWCWHPLPILESAIGGHLHLLAVLLLAVALMYIEGRQRWQGAGFLSLATSTLLVPAGLMFHMLKKLGWQ
;
A
#
# COMPACT_ATOMS: atom_id res chain seq x y z
N SER A 1 -2.42 -25.32 -3.90
CA SER A 1 -1.36 -26.16 -4.48
C SER A 1 -0.16 -25.29 -4.78
N THR A 2 1.03 -25.79 -4.48
CA THR A 2 2.33 -25.14 -4.69
C THR A 2 2.54 -24.63 -6.11
N SER A 3 2.00 -25.31 -7.12
CA SER A 3 2.08 -24.91 -8.53
C SER A 3 1.41 -23.56 -8.84
N PHE A 4 0.36 -23.18 -8.10
CA PHE A 4 -0.36 -21.94 -8.30
C PHE A 4 0.44 -20.73 -7.74
N VAL A 5 1.11 -20.91 -6.60
CA VAL A 5 1.98 -19.90 -6.00
C VAL A 5 3.24 -19.69 -6.84
N ILE A 6 3.82 -20.77 -7.37
CA ILE A 6 4.99 -20.74 -8.25
C ILE A 6 4.67 -20.03 -9.58
N SER A 7 3.55 -20.33 -10.21
CA SER A 7 3.17 -19.66 -11.46
C SER A 7 2.87 -18.17 -11.23
N TRP A 8 2.35 -17.81 -10.07
CA TRP A 8 2.16 -16.43 -9.70
C TRP A 8 3.50 -15.70 -9.41
N TRP A 9 4.44 -16.39 -8.76
CA TRP A 9 5.79 -15.86 -8.52
C TRP A 9 6.57 -15.62 -9.83
N ILE A 10 6.57 -16.60 -10.75
CA ILE A 10 7.15 -16.46 -12.09
C ILE A 10 6.50 -15.28 -12.84
N TRP A 11 5.18 -15.14 -12.70
CA TRP A 11 4.45 -14.07 -13.32
C TRP A 11 4.78 -12.70 -12.68
N ALA A 12 4.91 -12.62 -11.34
CA ALA A 12 5.30 -11.42 -10.63
C ALA A 12 6.74 -10.99 -10.95
N GLN A 13 7.67 -11.94 -11.09
CA GLN A 13 9.01 -11.68 -11.60
C GLN A 13 8.98 -11.13 -13.04
N SER A 14 8.10 -11.65 -13.88
CA SER A 14 7.90 -11.10 -15.23
C SER A 14 7.13 -9.79 -15.24
N ALA A 15 6.35 -9.48 -14.19
CA ALA A 15 5.66 -8.21 -13.99
C ALA A 15 6.59 -7.12 -13.41
N ALA A 16 7.59 -7.50 -12.63
CA ALA A 16 8.67 -6.61 -12.20
C ALA A 16 9.49 -6.06 -13.39
N GLY A 17 9.47 -6.71 -14.56
CA GLY A 17 9.92 -6.16 -15.82
C GLY A 17 8.90 -5.25 -16.53
N LEU A 18 7.90 -4.70 -15.81
CA LEU A 18 7.03 -3.61 -16.24
C LEU A 18 7.77 -2.27 -16.04
N SER A 19 8.82 -2.03 -16.83
CA SER A 19 9.27 -0.65 -17.04
C SER A 19 8.13 0.16 -17.66
N ALA A 20 8.08 1.47 -17.40
CA ALA A 20 7.17 2.39 -18.10
C ALA A 20 7.33 2.28 -19.64
N ASP A 21 8.46 1.77 -20.09
CA ASP A 21 8.86 1.53 -21.49
C ASP A 21 8.32 0.21 -22.07
N ALA A 22 7.63 -0.63 -21.27
CA ALA A 22 7.08 -1.87 -21.80
C ALA A 22 5.98 -1.59 -22.83
N PRO A 23 5.96 -2.29 -23.99
CA PRO A 23 4.91 -2.11 -24.99
C PRO A 23 3.51 -2.25 -24.38
N LEU A 24 2.59 -1.34 -24.77
CA LEU A 24 1.19 -1.34 -24.27
C LEU A 24 0.52 -2.71 -24.36
N GLN A 25 0.80 -3.47 -25.43
CA GLN A 25 0.30 -4.83 -25.62
C GLN A 25 0.72 -5.78 -24.49
N LEU A 26 1.97 -5.67 -24.02
CA LEU A 26 2.46 -6.49 -22.91
C LEU A 26 1.78 -6.09 -21.58
N GLN A 27 1.55 -4.81 -21.36
CA GLN A 27 0.83 -4.31 -20.18
C GLN A 27 -0.61 -4.82 -20.17
N ILE A 28 -1.31 -4.74 -21.30
CA ILE A 28 -2.68 -5.28 -21.46
C ILE A 28 -2.69 -6.79 -21.22
N PHE A 29 -1.77 -7.54 -21.83
CA PHE A 29 -1.69 -8.99 -21.66
C PHE A 29 -1.50 -9.38 -20.19
N LYS A 30 -0.63 -8.68 -19.46
CA LYS A 30 -0.40 -8.90 -18.03
C LYS A 30 -1.64 -8.55 -17.18
N ALA A 31 -2.31 -7.45 -17.47
CA ALA A 31 -3.55 -7.06 -16.78
C ALA A 31 -4.68 -8.08 -16.98
N VAL A 32 -4.84 -8.58 -18.22
CA VAL A 32 -5.82 -9.63 -18.55
C VAL A 32 -5.45 -10.94 -17.83
N GLY A 33 -4.19 -11.33 -17.84
CA GLY A 33 -3.70 -12.54 -17.14
C GLY A 33 -4.01 -12.49 -15.64
N LEU A 34 -3.84 -11.36 -15.01
CA LEU A 34 -4.20 -11.14 -13.60
C LEU A 34 -5.70 -11.22 -13.35
N GLY A 35 -6.50 -10.62 -14.21
CA GLY A 35 -7.96 -10.72 -14.15
C GLY A 35 -8.43 -12.15 -14.24
N LEU A 36 -7.88 -12.92 -15.19
CA LEU A 36 -8.17 -14.33 -15.37
C LEU A 36 -7.72 -15.17 -14.16
N TRP A 37 -6.57 -14.87 -13.59
CA TRP A 37 -6.08 -15.55 -12.39
C TRP A 37 -7.01 -15.31 -11.18
N MET A 38 -7.45 -14.07 -10.95
CA MET A 38 -8.39 -13.74 -9.89
C MET A 38 -9.75 -14.43 -10.12
N ALA A 39 -10.23 -14.47 -11.37
CA ALA A 39 -11.45 -15.19 -11.74
C ALA A 39 -11.32 -16.71 -11.49
N ALA A 40 -10.21 -17.33 -11.89
CA ALA A 40 -9.92 -18.73 -11.63
C ALA A 40 -9.90 -19.04 -10.12
N GLY A 41 -9.28 -18.16 -9.33
CA GLY A 41 -9.29 -18.25 -7.87
C GLY A 41 -10.71 -18.19 -7.30
N TRP A 42 -11.56 -17.27 -7.78
CA TRP A 42 -12.95 -17.17 -7.38
C TRP A 42 -13.72 -18.47 -7.66
N PHE A 43 -13.63 -19.02 -8.87
CA PHE A 43 -14.29 -20.28 -9.23
C PHE A 43 -13.76 -21.48 -8.43
N TRP A 44 -12.46 -21.49 -8.11
CA TRP A 44 -11.87 -22.52 -7.26
C TRP A 44 -12.44 -22.46 -5.84
N PHE A 45 -12.43 -21.28 -5.20
CA PHE A 45 -12.92 -21.10 -3.86
C PHE A 45 -14.45 -21.21 -3.76
N ALA A 46 -15.20 -21.08 -4.86
CA ALA A 46 -16.64 -21.30 -4.89
C ALA A 46 -17.03 -22.72 -4.41
N ARG A 47 -16.12 -23.69 -4.52
CA ARG A 47 -16.31 -25.07 -4.09
C ARG A 47 -15.84 -25.36 -2.67
N VAL A 48 -15.21 -24.38 -2.01
CA VAL A 48 -14.65 -24.52 -0.65
C VAL A 48 -15.60 -23.86 0.35
N PRO A 49 -15.82 -24.44 1.56
CA PRO A 49 -16.62 -23.78 2.59
C PRO A 49 -16.09 -22.36 2.90
N PRO A 50 -16.97 -21.34 3.07
CA PRO A 50 -16.57 -19.95 3.11
C PRO A 50 -15.48 -19.61 4.13
N ARG A 51 -15.52 -20.21 5.34
CA ARG A 51 -14.49 -19.97 6.37
C ARG A 51 -13.12 -20.55 5.97
N HIS A 52 -13.09 -21.75 5.39
CA HIS A 52 -11.83 -22.34 4.93
C HIS A 52 -11.27 -21.58 3.72
N ALA A 53 -12.14 -21.16 2.80
CA ALA A 53 -11.75 -20.29 1.68
C ALA A 53 -11.12 -18.99 2.17
N MET A 54 -11.74 -18.31 3.14
CA MET A 54 -11.21 -17.07 3.72
C MET A 54 -9.78 -17.25 4.26
N TRP A 55 -9.56 -18.29 5.08
CA TRP A 55 -8.22 -18.54 5.62
C TRP A 55 -7.20 -18.87 4.53
N SER A 56 -7.59 -19.68 3.55
CA SER A 56 -6.71 -20.02 2.42
C SER A 56 -6.39 -18.78 1.58
N ILE A 57 -7.36 -17.87 1.38
CA ILE A 57 -7.16 -16.61 0.68
C ILE A 57 -6.18 -15.71 1.45
N LEU A 58 -6.35 -15.57 2.77
CA LEU A 58 -5.47 -14.75 3.60
C LEU A 58 -4.03 -15.31 3.66
N ILE A 59 -3.90 -16.62 3.86
CA ILE A 59 -2.58 -17.28 3.88
C ILE A 59 -1.90 -17.12 2.52
N GLY A 60 -2.61 -17.40 1.42
CA GLY A 60 -2.06 -17.22 0.08
C GLY A 60 -1.65 -15.78 -0.21
N ALA A 61 -2.48 -14.81 0.21
CA ALA A 61 -2.17 -13.39 0.09
C ALA A 61 -0.88 -12.99 0.84
N THR A 62 -0.70 -13.53 2.06
CA THR A 62 0.50 -13.28 2.87
C THR A 62 1.75 -13.89 2.21
N LEU A 63 1.65 -15.15 1.77
CA LEU A 63 2.78 -15.85 1.13
C LEU A 63 3.23 -15.15 -0.15
N VAL A 64 2.29 -14.72 -0.98
CA VAL A 64 2.60 -14.01 -2.22
C VAL A 64 3.35 -12.70 -1.93
N ARG A 65 2.89 -11.89 -0.95
CA ARG A 65 3.56 -10.64 -0.57
C ARG A 65 4.94 -10.88 0.02
N ALA A 66 5.08 -11.91 0.85
CA ALA A 66 6.38 -12.30 1.40
C ALA A 66 7.39 -12.71 0.31
N LEU A 67 6.92 -13.46 -0.70
CA LEU A 67 7.75 -13.82 -1.85
C LEU A 67 8.15 -12.58 -2.68
N LEU A 68 7.26 -11.60 -2.83
CA LEU A 68 7.55 -10.40 -3.60
C LEU A 68 8.51 -9.42 -2.89
N LEU A 69 8.71 -9.55 -1.58
CA LEU A 69 9.76 -8.80 -0.88
C LEU A 69 11.17 -9.15 -1.37
N THR A 70 11.36 -10.32 -1.97
CA THR A 70 12.66 -10.72 -2.56
C THR A 70 12.94 -10.05 -3.91
N VAL A 71 11.96 -9.31 -4.45
CA VAL A 71 12.08 -8.56 -5.71
C VAL A 71 12.45 -7.12 -5.38
N ASP A 72 13.38 -6.54 -6.14
CA ASP A 72 13.76 -5.14 -5.97
C ASP A 72 12.57 -4.19 -6.19
N PRO A 73 12.50 -3.05 -5.48
CA PRO A 73 11.46 -2.05 -5.67
C PRO A 73 11.67 -1.32 -6.99
N LEU A 74 10.96 -1.75 -8.06
CA LEU A 74 11.19 -1.28 -9.43
C LEU A 74 10.05 -0.44 -10.00
N LEU A 75 8.90 -0.32 -9.31
CA LEU A 75 7.70 0.27 -9.90
C LEU A 75 7.56 1.77 -9.68
N SER A 76 8.29 2.36 -8.74
CA SER A 76 8.16 3.78 -8.42
C SER A 76 9.38 4.32 -7.68
N ASP A 77 9.76 5.55 -8.01
CA ASP A 77 10.84 6.28 -7.32
C ASP A 77 10.34 6.91 -6.01
N ASP A 78 9.04 6.92 -5.74
CA ASP A 78 8.44 7.51 -4.55
C ASP A 78 8.97 6.90 -3.25
N LEU A 79 9.28 5.60 -3.26
CA LEU A 79 9.87 4.88 -2.13
C LEU A 79 11.14 5.58 -1.62
N TRP A 80 12.02 6.01 -2.52
CA TRP A 80 13.28 6.68 -2.16
C TRP A 80 13.01 8.01 -1.49
N ARG A 81 11.95 8.72 -1.93
CA ARG A 81 11.51 9.96 -1.29
C ARG A 81 11.00 9.73 0.13
N TYR A 82 10.26 8.66 0.39
CA TYR A 82 9.77 8.34 1.74
C TYR A 82 10.92 8.05 2.70
N LEU A 83 11.93 7.28 2.25
CA LEU A 83 13.12 6.97 3.04
C LEU A 83 13.91 8.25 3.35
N TRP A 84 14.14 9.08 2.34
CA TRP A 84 14.87 10.33 2.45
C TRP A 84 14.19 11.30 3.41
N ASP A 85 12.91 11.58 3.20
CA ASP A 85 12.14 12.49 4.06
C ASP A 85 12.13 12.01 5.52
N GLY A 86 12.09 10.71 5.75
CA GLY A 86 12.21 10.10 7.07
C GLY A 86 13.56 10.36 7.71
N GLU A 87 14.68 10.19 6.97
CA GLU A 87 16.03 10.44 7.47
C GLU A 87 16.29 11.91 7.74
N VAL A 88 15.92 12.78 6.82
CA VAL A 88 16.01 14.25 6.99
C VAL A 88 15.38 14.70 8.31
N GLN A 89 14.20 14.15 8.65
CA GLN A 89 13.52 14.44 9.92
C GLN A 89 14.25 13.86 11.13
N ARG A 90 14.85 12.67 11.03
CA ARG A 90 15.64 12.06 12.11
C ARG A 90 16.89 12.87 12.43
N GLN A 91 17.48 13.49 11.41
CA GLN A 91 18.63 14.40 11.55
C GLN A 91 18.23 15.82 12.00
N GLY A 92 16.94 16.08 12.22
CA GLY A 92 16.45 17.34 12.78
C GLY A 92 16.07 18.41 11.75
N TYR A 93 16.14 18.11 10.47
CA TYR A 93 15.72 19.03 9.42
C TYR A 93 14.22 18.92 9.11
N SER A 94 13.63 19.97 8.55
CA SER A 94 12.26 19.97 8.06
C SER A 94 12.23 19.66 6.56
N PRO A 95 11.62 18.56 6.11
CA PRO A 95 11.52 18.24 4.68
C PRO A 95 10.65 19.22 3.89
N TYR A 96 9.89 20.08 4.58
CA TYR A 96 9.13 21.18 3.98
C TYR A 96 9.99 22.43 3.71
N GLY A 97 11.08 22.58 4.44
CA GLY A 97 11.94 23.78 4.36
C GLY A 97 13.16 23.60 3.47
N VAL A 98 13.55 22.33 3.18
CA VAL A 98 14.75 22.01 2.41
C VAL A 98 14.42 20.97 1.34
N ALA A 99 14.97 21.13 0.15
CA ALA A 99 14.84 20.17 -0.93
C ALA A 99 15.91 19.06 -0.80
N PRO A 100 15.69 17.83 -1.31
CA PRO A 100 16.72 16.79 -1.30
C PRO A 100 18.05 17.22 -1.92
N ALA A 101 18.05 18.11 -2.91
CA ALA A 101 19.24 18.60 -3.60
C ALA A 101 19.97 19.73 -2.86
N ASP A 102 19.43 20.25 -1.75
CA ASP A 102 20.07 21.32 -1.00
C ASP A 102 21.39 20.88 -0.37
N GLU A 103 22.42 21.72 -0.50
CA GLU A 103 23.75 21.51 0.11
C GLU A 103 23.67 21.38 1.64
N ALA A 104 22.68 22.01 2.27
CA ALA A 104 22.42 21.88 3.72
C ALA A 104 22.14 20.42 4.15
N LEU A 105 21.84 19.51 3.23
CA LEU A 105 21.60 18.08 3.50
C LEU A 105 22.76 17.16 3.07
N ASP A 106 23.93 17.72 2.73
CA ASP A 106 25.10 16.92 2.34
C ASP A 106 25.58 16.03 3.48
N ASP A 107 25.48 16.49 4.73
CA ASP A 107 25.79 15.69 5.91
C ASP A 107 24.83 14.48 6.07
N VAL A 108 23.56 14.62 5.68
CA VAL A 108 22.58 13.54 5.69
C VAL A 108 22.94 12.48 4.63
N ALA A 109 23.45 12.94 3.49
CA ALA A 109 23.91 12.10 2.39
C ALA A 109 25.33 11.54 2.58
N ALA A 110 26.03 11.87 3.67
CA ALA A 110 27.46 11.55 3.85
C ALA A 110 27.78 10.05 3.81
N SER A 111 26.83 9.16 4.12
CA SER A 111 27.03 7.72 3.92
C SER A 111 26.67 7.30 2.49
N ALA A 112 27.38 6.29 1.97
CA ALA A 112 27.12 5.76 0.64
C ALA A 112 25.69 5.27 0.42
N ASP A 113 25.06 4.73 1.48
CA ASP A 113 23.69 4.23 1.44
C ASP A 113 22.69 5.37 1.24
N TRP A 114 22.83 6.48 1.99
CA TRP A 114 21.93 7.63 1.89
C TRP A 114 22.19 8.47 0.63
N GLN A 115 23.45 8.54 0.16
CA GLN A 115 23.74 9.11 -1.15
C GLN A 115 23.02 8.31 -2.26
N GLY A 116 23.06 6.98 -2.19
CA GLY A 116 22.36 6.12 -3.14
C GLY A 116 20.83 6.26 -3.09
N VAL A 117 20.25 6.60 -1.94
CA VAL A 117 18.82 6.95 -1.81
C VAL A 117 18.54 8.29 -2.47
N ARG A 118 19.36 9.33 -2.15
CA ARG A 118 19.23 10.70 -2.69
C ARG A 118 19.28 10.70 -4.22
N ASP A 119 20.20 9.93 -4.81
CA ASP A 119 20.41 9.86 -6.27
C ASP A 119 19.23 9.26 -7.04
N ARG A 120 18.36 8.50 -6.35
CA ARG A 120 17.17 7.86 -6.92
C ARG A 120 15.89 8.69 -6.76
N ILE A 121 15.96 9.86 -6.11
CA ILE A 121 14.79 10.71 -5.90
C ILE A 121 14.44 11.43 -7.20
N ASN A 122 13.20 11.27 -7.66
CA ASN A 122 12.66 12.10 -8.72
C ASN A 122 12.43 13.54 -8.17
N HIS A 123 12.64 14.55 -8.99
CA HIS A 123 12.47 15.96 -8.61
C HIS A 123 13.20 16.38 -7.32
N PRO A 124 14.53 16.14 -7.20
CA PRO A 124 15.27 16.38 -5.96
C PRO A 124 15.35 17.86 -5.56
N GLN A 125 15.05 18.78 -6.47
CA GLN A 125 15.01 20.23 -6.24
C GLN A 125 13.72 20.73 -5.60
N ILE A 126 12.73 19.85 -5.38
CA ILE A 126 11.43 20.23 -4.81
C ILE A 126 11.34 19.73 -3.36
N PRO A 127 11.06 20.61 -2.36
CA PRO A 127 10.70 20.17 -1.01
C PRO A 127 9.53 19.21 -1.00
N THR A 128 9.32 18.50 0.10
CA THR A 128 8.27 17.49 0.18
C THR A 128 6.87 18.04 -0.07
N VAL A 129 6.06 17.27 -0.79
CA VAL A 129 4.64 17.56 -1.02
C VAL A 129 3.72 16.67 -0.16
N TYR A 130 4.30 15.73 0.60
CA TYR A 130 3.53 14.78 1.40
C TYR A 130 2.98 15.42 2.66
N PRO A 131 1.69 15.16 3.01
CA PRO A 131 1.04 15.74 4.18
C PRO A 131 1.65 15.28 5.52
N PRO A 132 1.34 15.98 6.65
CA PRO A 132 2.00 15.73 7.93
C PRO A 132 1.91 14.32 8.50
N ALA A 133 0.78 13.61 8.34
CA ALA A 133 0.68 12.22 8.82
C ALA A 133 1.53 11.25 8.00
N ALA A 134 1.70 11.52 6.69
CA ALA A 134 2.68 10.80 5.87
C ALA A 134 4.10 11.02 6.38
N GLN A 135 4.47 12.27 6.65
CA GLN A 135 5.78 12.63 7.17
C GLN A 135 6.06 11.99 8.54
N PHE A 136 5.04 11.92 9.40
CA PHE A 136 5.15 11.16 10.65
C PHE A 136 5.44 9.67 10.37
N ALA A 137 4.72 9.05 9.42
CA ALA A 137 4.97 7.66 9.06
C ALA A 137 6.40 7.46 8.52
N PHE A 138 6.90 8.36 7.68
CA PHE A 138 8.27 8.28 7.15
C PHE A 138 9.31 8.35 8.27
N ARG A 139 9.19 9.28 9.20
CA ARG A 139 10.11 9.43 10.33
C ARG A 139 10.22 8.14 11.16
N PHE A 140 9.09 7.48 11.44
CA PHE A 140 9.04 6.37 12.41
C PHE A 140 9.11 4.99 11.78
N PHE A 141 8.90 4.84 10.47
CA PHE A 141 8.81 3.52 9.84
C PHE A 141 9.71 3.35 8.60
N ALA A 142 10.19 4.45 7.97
CA ALA A 142 10.98 4.38 6.76
C ALA A 142 12.49 4.33 7.06
N PHE A 143 12.96 3.21 7.62
CA PHE A 143 14.38 2.98 7.92
C PHE A 143 15.16 2.30 6.79
N GLY A 144 14.48 1.82 5.77
CA GLY A 144 15.03 1.16 4.59
C GLY A 144 13.91 0.61 3.71
N ALA A 145 14.23 0.28 2.47
CA ALA A 145 13.26 -0.12 1.46
C ALA A 145 12.41 -1.32 1.92
N ASP A 146 13.03 -2.39 2.38
CA ASP A 146 12.32 -3.59 2.80
C ASP A 146 11.52 -3.39 4.09
N SER A 147 12.07 -2.61 5.04
CA SER A 147 11.37 -2.23 6.27
C SER A 147 10.07 -1.48 5.94
N TRP A 148 10.14 -0.48 5.07
CA TRP A 148 8.98 0.28 4.64
C TRP A 148 7.96 -0.59 3.89
N ARG A 149 8.42 -1.41 2.95
CA ARG A 149 7.55 -2.36 2.21
C ARG A 149 6.85 -3.34 3.14
N CYS A 150 7.53 -3.85 4.18
CA CYS A 150 6.90 -4.67 5.21
C CYS A 150 5.73 -3.94 5.90
N TRP A 151 5.90 -2.66 6.25
CA TRP A 151 4.82 -1.87 6.84
C TRP A 151 3.64 -1.69 5.87
N MET A 152 3.89 -1.46 4.58
CA MET A 152 2.84 -1.35 3.57
C MET A 152 2.13 -2.69 3.34
N ILE A 153 2.84 -3.81 3.34
CA ILE A 153 2.25 -5.16 3.30
C ILE A 153 1.37 -5.40 4.53
N MET A 154 1.82 -5.03 5.72
CA MET A 154 1.01 -5.18 6.93
C MET A 154 -0.25 -4.33 6.88
N ALA A 155 -0.17 -3.10 6.37
CA ALA A 155 -1.32 -2.23 6.17
C ALA A 155 -2.33 -2.84 5.18
N ASP A 156 -1.86 -3.36 4.06
CA ASP A 156 -2.67 -4.01 3.03
C ASP A 156 -3.37 -5.29 3.56
N LEU A 157 -2.64 -6.17 4.24
CA LEU A 157 -3.21 -7.38 4.86
C LEU A 157 -4.21 -7.01 5.96
N ALA A 158 -3.96 -5.95 6.74
CA ALA A 158 -4.90 -5.45 7.73
C ALA A 158 -6.22 -4.97 7.08
N VAL A 159 -6.18 -4.32 5.92
CA VAL A 159 -7.39 -4.01 5.14
C VAL A 159 -8.13 -5.30 4.77
N GLY A 160 -7.43 -6.33 4.29
CA GLY A 160 -8.01 -7.64 3.99
C GLY A 160 -8.73 -8.26 5.20
N VAL A 161 -8.12 -8.19 6.39
CA VAL A 161 -8.72 -8.67 7.65
C VAL A 161 -9.94 -7.84 8.04
N LEU A 162 -9.90 -6.51 7.89
CA LEU A 162 -11.04 -5.63 8.16
C LEU A 162 -12.21 -5.93 7.22
N LEU A 163 -11.94 -6.18 5.95
CA LEU A 163 -12.95 -6.60 4.98
C LEU A 163 -13.57 -7.95 5.35
N CYS A 164 -12.78 -8.93 5.78
CA CYS A 164 -13.32 -10.20 6.30
C CYS A 164 -14.24 -9.98 7.50
N ARG A 165 -13.85 -9.10 8.44
CA ARG A 165 -14.71 -8.74 9.60
C ARG A 165 -16.00 -8.05 9.14
N LEU A 166 -15.94 -7.18 8.15
CA LEU A 166 -17.12 -6.52 7.59
C LEU A 166 -18.05 -7.54 6.92
N LEU A 167 -17.51 -8.44 6.10
CA LEU A 167 -18.26 -9.52 5.45
C LEU A 167 -18.98 -10.40 6.49
N LEU A 168 -18.28 -10.77 7.58
CA LEU A 168 -18.86 -11.52 8.69
C LEU A 168 -20.03 -10.77 9.36
N ARG A 169 -19.83 -9.48 9.67
CA ARG A 169 -20.88 -8.65 10.30
C ARG A 169 -22.14 -8.47 9.45
N LYS A 170 -21.95 -8.41 8.12
CA LYS A 170 -23.05 -8.25 7.15
C LYS A 170 -23.69 -9.58 6.75
N GLY A 171 -23.17 -10.72 7.19
CA GLY A 171 -23.62 -12.04 6.75
C GLY A 171 -23.33 -12.32 5.26
N TRP A 172 -22.32 -11.64 4.70
CA TRP A 172 -21.95 -11.80 3.31
C TRP A 172 -20.94 -12.93 3.13
N ASP A 173 -20.83 -13.42 1.90
CA ASP A 173 -19.91 -14.50 1.55
C ASP A 173 -18.46 -14.10 1.77
N LEU A 174 -17.77 -14.83 2.66
CA LEU A 174 -16.39 -14.59 3.04
C LEU A 174 -15.39 -14.78 1.89
N ARG A 175 -15.78 -15.55 0.87
CA ARG A 175 -14.96 -15.75 -0.34
C ARG A 175 -14.75 -14.44 -1.10
N ARG A 176 -15.62 -13.43 -0.91
CA ARG A 176 -15.46 -12.09 -1.49
C ARG A 176 -14.18 -11.38 -1.04
N SER A 177 -13.53 -11.82 0.04
CA SER A 177 -12.22 -11.30 0.45
C SER A 177 -11.14 -11.46 -0.64
N ILE A 178 -11.33 -12.40 -1.58
CA ILE A 178 -10.41 -12.58 -2.72
C ILE A 178 -10.29 -11.31 -3.57
N PHE A 179 -11.36 -10.53 -3.71
CA PHE A 179 -11.38 -9.30 -4.52
C PHE A 179 -10.50 -8.18 -3.99
N TRP A 180 -10.03 -8.29 -2.77
CA TRP A 180 -8.97 -7.44 -2.22
C TRP A 180 -7.66 -8.21 -2.10
N CYS A 181 -7.71 -9.33 -1.36
CA CYS A 181 -6.51 -10.04 -0.92
C CYS A 181 -5.67 -10.59 -2.08
N TRP A 182 -6.32 -10.93 -3.19
CA TRP A 182 -5.68 -11.46 -4.40
C TRP A 182 -5.77 -10.50 -5.58
N HIS A 183 -6.27 -9.28 -5.36
CA HIS A 183 -6.26 -8.27 -6.41
C HIS A 183 -4.81 -7.84 -6.69
N PRO A 184 -4.42 -7.78 -7.97
CA PRO A 184 -3.04 -7.45 -8.36
C PRO A 184 -2.57 -6.10 -7.83
N LEU A 185 -3.42 -5.08 -7.93
CA LEU A 185 -3.03 -3.71 -7.58
C LEU A 185 -2.57 -3.58 -6.13
N PRO A 186 -3.34 -3.94 -5.08
CA PRO A 186 -2.85 -3.90 -3.71
C PRO A 186 -1.57 -4.70 -3.48
N ILE A 187 -1.42 -5.85 -4.15
CA ILE A 187 -0.23 -6.70 -4.04
C ILE A 187 1.01 -5.98 -4.59
N LEU A 188 0.91 -5.41 -5.79
CA LEU A 188 2.02 -4.69 -6.42
C LEU A 188 2.36 -3.41 -5.67
N GLU A 189 1.34 -2.64 -5.28
CA GLU A 189 1.48 -1.39 -4.54
C GLU A 189 2.11 -1.59 -3.16
N SER A 190 1.76 -2.67 -2.44
CA SER A 190 2.34 -2.95 -1.13
C SER A 190 3.72 -3.59 -1.22
N ALA A 191 3.85 -4.67 -2.00
CA ALA A 191 5.01 -5.54 -1.92
C ALA A 191 6.15 -5.12 -2.86
N ILE A 192 5.89 -4.46 -3.97
CA ILE A 192 6.91 -3.99 -4.92
C ILE A 192 7.09 -2.48 -4.83
N GLY A 193 6.00 -1.71 -4.99
CA GLY A 193 6.05 -0.25 -4.96
C GLY A 193 6.28 0.34 -3.56
N GLY A 194 5.82 -0.33 -2.50
CA GLY A 194 5.85 0.21 -1.14
C GLY A 194 5.07 1.53 -1.02
N HIS A 195 3.97 1.70 -1.79
CA HIS A 195 3.29 2.98 -1.85
C HIS A 195 2.52 3.32 -0.57
N LEU A 196 2.65 4.55 -0.14
CA LEU A 196 1.96 5.14 1.01
C LEU A 196 0.42 5.00 0.97
N HIS A 197 -0.15 4.83 -0.23
CA HIS A 197 -1.59 4.68 -0.45
C HIS A 197 -2.22 3.62 0.45
N LEU A 198 -1.51 2.51 0.73
CA LEU A 198 -2.01 1.40 1.55
C LEU A 198 -2.27 1.83 3.00
N LEU A 199 -1.42 2.73 3.55
CA LEU A 199 -1.64 3.29 4.88
C LEU A 199 -2.90 4.17 4.90
N ALA A 200 -3.09 5.03 3.89
CA ALA A 200 -4.28 5.86 3.77
C ALA A 200 -5.56 5.02 3.63
N VAL A 201 -5.52 3.94 2.84
CA VAL A 201 -6.64 2.99 2.68
C VAL A 201 -6.93 2.25 3.98
N LEU A 202 -5.91 1.83 4.74
CA LEU A 202 -6.10 1.21 6.06
C LEU A 202 -6.80 2.17 7.02
N LEU A 203 -6.31 3.40 7.14
CA LEU A 203 -6.92 4.41 8.02
C LEU A 203 -8.36 4.72 7.62
N LEU A 204 -8.64 4.77 6.31
CA LEU A 204 -10.00 4.94 5.78
C LEU A 204 -10.88 3.73 6.11
N ALA A 205 -10.39 2.51 5.95
CA ALA A 205 -11.14 1.29 6.30
C ALA A 205 -11.47 1.25 7.79
N VAL A 206 -10.53 1.63 8.65
CA VAL A 206 -10.75 1.78 10.10
C VAL A 206 -11.81 2.85 10.39
N ALA A 207 -11.72 4.02 9.74
CA ALA A 207 -12.72 5.09 9.87
C ALA A 207 -14.13 4.60 9.54
N LEU A 208 -14.29 3.87 8.43
CA LEU A 208 -15.56 3.28 8.01
C LEU A 208 -16.12 2.30 9.04
N MET A 209 -15.26 1.44 9.60
CA MET A 209 -15.66 0.47 10.63
C MET A 209 -16.18 1.16 11.90
N TYR A 210 -15.55 2.25 12.34
CA TYR A 210 -16.01 3.03 13.48
C TYR A 210 -17.32 3.75 13.18
N ILE A 211 -17.47 4.35 12.00
CA ILE A 211 -18.70 5.04 11.60
C ILE A 211 -19.89 4.07 11.51
N GLU A 212 -19.70 2.88 10.95
CA GLU A 212 -20.72 1.84 10.95
C GLU A 212 -21.07 1.35 12.36
N GLY A 213 -20.07 1.29 13.25
CA GLY A 213 -20.24 0.97 14.67
C GLY A 213 -20.85 2.10 15.51
N ARG A 214 -21.30 3.20 14.89
CA ARG A 214 -21.84 4.42 15.52
C ARG A 214 -20.86 5.18 16.43
N GLN A 215 -19.58 4.87 16.33
CA GLN A 215 -18.50 5.57 17.04
C GLN A 215 -17.96 6.72 16.18
N ARG A 216 -18.78 7.76 16.03
CA ARG A 216 -18.59 8.84 15.04
C ARG A 216 -17.29 9.61 15.24
N TRP A 217 -16.92 9.91 16.48
CA TRP A 217 -15.72 10.71 16.77
C TRP A 217 -14.43 9.97 16.44
N GLN A 218 -14.37 8.67 16.77
CA GLN A 218 -13.24 7.83 16.39
C GLN A 218 -13.15 7.70 14.87
N GLY A 219 -14.30 7.50 14.22
CA GLY A 219 -14.36 7.46 12.75
C GLY A 219 -13.90 8.76 12.10
N ALA A 220 -14.30 9.91 12.63
CA ALA A 220 -13.84 11.22 12.15
C ALA A 220 -12.32 11.40 12.36
N GLY A 221 -11.79 10.98 13.50
CA GLY A 221 -10.35 11.02 13.78
C GLY A 221 -9.53 10.21 12.77
N PHE A 222 -9.93 8.96 12.51
CA PHE A 222 -9.25 8.13 11.52
C PHE A 222 -9.40 8.64 10.08
N LEU A 223 -10.54 9.24 9.73
CA LEU A 223 -10.72 9.89 8.43
C LEU A 223 -9.81 11.09 8.27
N SER A 224 -9.66 11.91 9.32
CA SER A 224 -8.71 13.03 9.33
C SER A 224 -7.27 12.56 9.18
N LEU A 225 -6.88 11.47 9.86
CA LEU A 225 -5.57 10.86 9.69
C LEU A 225 -5.37 10.31 8.27
N ALA A 226 -6.37 9.64 7.69
CA ALA A 226 -6.30 9.17 6.31
C ALA A 226 -6.10 10.32 5.32
N THR A 227 -6.82 11.43 5.50
CA THR A 227 -6.71 12.63 4.68
C THR A 227 -5.35 13.32 4.87
N SER A 228 -4.83 13.34 6.11
CA SER A 228 -3.51 13.89 6.42
C SER A 228 -2.35 12.96 6.00
N THR A 229 -2.65 11.72 5.61
CA THR A 229 -1.68 10.81 5.00
C THR A 229 -1.65 11.01 3.49
N LEU A 230 -2.82 11.10 2.87
CA LEU A 230 -3.01 11.31 1.44
C LEU A 230 -4.30 12.11 1.21
N LEU A 231 -4.30 13.09 0.32
CA LEU A 231 -5.45 13.98 0.13
C LEU A 231 -6.68 13.31 -0.51
N VAL A 232 -6.49 12.18 -1.19
CA VAL A 232 -7.59 11.44 -1.88
C VAL A 232 -8.78 11.12 -0.95
N PRO A 233 -8.60 10.67 0.31
CA PRO A 233 -9.72 10.46 1.24
C PRO A 233 -10.57 11.71 1.53
N ALA A 234 -10.03 12.93 1.33
CA ALA A 234 -10.78 14.17 1.50
C ALA A 234 -12.03 14.23 0.59
N GLY A 235 -11.95 13.65 -0.61
CA GLY A 235 -13.10 13.56 -1.53
C GLY A 235 -14.29 12.79 -0.95
N LEU A 236 -14.04 11.84 -0.04
CA LEU A 236 -15.08 11.06 0.64
C LEU A 236 -15.61 11.78 1.90
N MET A 237 -14.91 12.80 2.38
CA MET A 237 -15.25 13.50 3.63
C MET A 237 -16.65 14.12 3.57
N PHE A 238 -17.03 14.73 2.45
CA PHE A 238 -18.37 15.30 2.29
C PHE A 238 -19.49 14.26 2.36
N HIS A 239 -19.29 13.10 1.73
CA HIS A 239 -20.26 12.00 1.80
C HIS A 239 -20.38 11.45 3.23
N MET A 240 -19.28 11.37 3.93
CA MET A 240 -19.23 10.85 5.30
C MET A 240 -19.76 11.87 6.32
N LEU A 241 -19.52 13.16 6.14
CA LEU A 241 -20.10 14.22 6.97
C LEU A 241 -21.61 14.19 6.95
N LYS A 242 -22.24 13.97 5.79
CA LYS A 242 -23.71 13.78 5.70
C LYS A 242 -24.19 12.58 6.52
N LYS A 243 -23.47 11.44 6.50
CA LYS A 243 -23.79 10.27 7.35
C LYS A 243 -23.58 10.54 8.85
N LEU A 244 -22.69 11.47 9.19
CA LEU A 244 -22.44 11.90 10.57
C LEU A 244 -23.53 12.87 11.11
N GLY A 245 -24.46 13.29 10.25
CA GLY A 245 -25.56 14.18 10.65
C GLY A 245 -25.18 15.67 10.66
N TRP A 246 -24.13 16.05 9.96
CA TRP A 246 -23.83 17.45 9.66
C TRP A 246 -24.71 17.88 8.49
N GLN A 247 -25.64 18.77 8.78
CA GLN A 247 -26.46 19.49 7.79
C GLN A 247 -25.78 20.78 7.42
#